data_192d569c6a7372ad729c5448856aa33e
#
_entry.id   192d569c6a7372ad729c5448856aa33e
#
_cell.length_a   1.000
_cell.length_b   1.000
_cell.length_c   1.000
_cell.angle_alpha   90.00
_cell.angle_beta   90.00
_cell.angle_gamma   90.00
#
_symmetry.space_group_name_H-M   'P 1'
#
loop_
_entity.id
_entity.type
_entity.pdbx_description
1 polymer ?
#
loop_
_entity_poly.entity_id
_entity_poly.type
_entity_poly.pdbx_seq_one_letter_code
_entity_poly.pdbx_strand_id
1 'polypeptide(L)'
;AGLTPYSVEALSCFIAGTKCEQIFLRKTEEEGFPETMCSYHRVFLGAALTGILPAPKCMIYTNLACDGNMMTFPYLKEKYSCPGFYIDVPYEKTQSSIKYVANQLKELKHFLEDITEKKITEEAVENAVTNSRKAAAHFKSQLALRKDHDPVTSLTNELYAIFMCHLLAGSETSLKYTELLLEDVKNAPKGEGLHVLWMHIMPFLQQPVKEAFNYSKTMHISACDFVADGFREMQADDPYEAMAEKMVHCIYNGSVSERIQMAEKLAKLTDADGGILFAHWGCKGTIGASGLIKKALEDAGLPTMILDGDGCNPANTSDGQVSTRLQAFAEMLEKNKEEKHS
;
A
#
# COMPACT_ATOMS: atom_id res chain seq x y z
N ALA A 1 -5.70 19.60 11.12
CA ALA A 1 -5.63 19.43 12.59
C ALA A 1 -4.24 19.73 13.16
N GLY A 2 -3.18 19.70 12.38
CA GLY A 2 -1.80 19.96 12.84
C GLY A 2 -1.22 18.82 13.70
N LEU A 3 -1.67 17.61 13.47
CA LEU A 3 -1.14 16.38 14.07
C LEU A 3 -0.18 15.70 13.09
N THR A 4 0.84 15.03 13.62
CA THR A 4 1.75 14.19 12.84
C THR A 4 1.20 12.76 12.83
N PRO A 5 0.86 12.18 11.66
CA PRO A 5 0.39 10.82 11.59
C PRO A 5 1.52 9.81 11.76
N TYR A 6 1.24 8.69 12.46
CA TYR A 6 2.03 7.48 12.44
C TYR A 6 1.23 6.38 11.76
N SER A 7 1.87 5.57 10.93
CA SER A 7 1.24 4.33 10.44
C SER A 7 2.04 3.11 10.87
N VAL A 8 1.33 2.01 11.05
CA VAL A 8 1.87 0.71 11.42
C VAL A 8 2.93 0.28 10.41
N GLU A 9 2.54 0.24 9.14
CA GLU A 9 3.38 -0.29 8.08
C GLU A 9 4.62 0.56 7.86
N ALA A 10 4.46 1.90 7.83
CA ALA A 10 5.57 2.82 7.60
C ALA A 10 6.66 2.68 8.67
N LEU A 11 6.26 2.74 9.94
CA LEU A 11 7.22 2.64 11.04
C LEU A 11 7.89 1.26 11.09
N SER A 12 7.10 0.19 10.93
CA SER A 12 7.63 -1.17 10.92
C SER A 12 8.62 -1.41 9.79
N CYS A 13 8.36 -0.83 8.61
CA CYS A 13 9.29 -0.83 7.50
C CYS A 13 10.64 -0.19 7.86
N PHE A 14 10.62 0.98 8.48
CA PHE A 14 11.87 1.66 8.87
C PHE A 14 12.62 0.87 9.95
N ILE A 15 11.94 0.33 10.95
CA ILE A 15 12.55 -0.50 11.99
C ILE A 15 13.21 -1.74 11.39
N ALA A 16 12.49 -2.46 10.52
CA ALA A 16 13.03 -3.63 9.83
C ALA A 16 14.21 -3.24 8.90
N GLY A 17 14.17 -2.03 8.30
CA GLY A 17 15.28 -1.47 7.51
C GLY A 17 16.58 -1.29 8.28
N THR A 18 16.48 -1.07 9.59
CA THR A 18 17.64 -0.99 10.48
C THR A 18 18.07 -2.34 11.06
N LYS A 19 17.38 -3.43 10.69
CA LYS A 19 17.58 -4.80 11.22
C LYS A 19 17.43 -4.90 12.75
N CYS A 20 16.54 -4.09 13.31
CA CYS A 20 16.23 -4.06 14.75
C CYS A 20 14.86 -4.69 15.09
N GLU A 21 14.16 -5.23 14.11
CA GLU A 21 12.80 -5.77 14.25
C GLU A 21 12.69 -6.88 15.29
N GLN A 22 13.74 -7.70 15.47
CA GLN A 22 13.72 -8.84 16.38
C GLN A 22 13.51 -8.45 17.85
N ILE A 23 13.96 -7.26 18.24
CA ILE A 23 13.76 -6.73 19.60
C ILE A 23 12.26 -6.53 19.86
N PHE A 24 11.57 -5.98 18.87
CA PHE A 24 10.15 -5.64 18.98
C PHE A 24 9.25 -6.84 18.78
N LEU A 25 9.63 -7.78 17.91
CA LEU A 25 8.92 -9.04 17.72
C LEU A 25 8.89 -9.86 19.02
N ARG A 26 10.05 -10.00 19.68
CA ARG A 26 10.14 -10.68 20.98
C ARG A 26 9.29 -9.98 22.04
N LYS A 27 9.30 -8.64 22.06
CA LYS A 27 8.49 -7.91 23.02
C LYS A 27 6.99 -8.17 22.88
N THR A 28 6.49 -8.31 21.67
CA THR A 28 5.09 -8.68 21.42
C THR A 28 4.76 -10.12 21.83
N GLU A 29 5.68 -11.04 21.63
CA GLU A 29 5.54 -12.43 22.08
C GLU A 29 5.48 -12.57 23.61
N GLU A 30 6.34 -11.80 24.32
CA GLU A 30 6.31 -11.70 25.78
C GLU A 30 4.95 -11.21 26.31
N GLU A 31 4.27 -10.34 25.56
CA GLU A 31 2.93 -9.84 25.90
C GLU A 31 1.79 -10.78 25.44
N GLY A 32 2.13 -11.93 24.85
CA GLY A 32 1.17 -12.97 24.47
C GLY A 32 0.61 -12.87 23.05
N PHE A 33 1.13 -12.00 22.21
CA PHE A 33 0.71 -11.93 20.80
C PHE A 33 1.35 -13.07 19.99
N PRO A 34 0.55 -13.77 19.14
CA PRO A 34 1.02 -14.93 18.42
C PRO A 34 1.95 -14.57 17.25
N GLU A 35 2.91 -15.45 16.96
CA GLU A 35 3.82 -15.31 15.80
C GLU A 35 3.09 -15.27 14.46
N THR A 36 1.90 -15.84 14.36
CA THR A 36 1.06 -15.86 13.15
C THR A 36 0.38 -14.52 12.85
N MET A 37 0.44 -13.57 13.76
CA MET A 37 0.01 -12.20 13.52
C MET A 37 0.97 -11.51 12.55
N CYS A 38 0.46 -10.65 11.68
CA CYS A 38 1.24 -9.88 10.73
C CYS A 38 2.44 -9.18 11.40
N SER A 39 3.63 -9.38 10.87
CA SER A 39 4.88 -8.86 11.44
C SER A 39 4.94 -7.33 11.46
N TYR A 40 4.28 -6.63 10.52
CA TYR A 40 4.16 -5.17 10.56
C TYR A 40 3.47 -4.71 11.85
N HIS A 41 2.36 -5.35 12.21
CA HIS A 41 1.64 -5.06 13.45
C HIS A 41 2.46 -5.45 14.69
N ARG A 42 3.15 -6.58 14.64
CA ARG A 42 3.99 -7.03 15.77
C ARG A 42 5.16 -6.09 16.02
N VAL A 43 5.87 -5.67 14.98
CA VAL A 43 6.99 -4.73 15.11
C VAL A 43 6.50 -3.38 15.65
N PHE A 44 5.40 -2.84 15.10
CA PHE A 44 4.81 -1.60 15.58
C PHE A 44 4.37 -1.68 17.05
N LEU A 45 3.66 -2.75 17.39
CA LEU A 45 3.18 -2.99 18.74
C LEU A 45 4.34 -3.13 19.73
N GLY A 46 5.37 -3.90 19.36
CA GLY A 46 6.59 -4.03 20.16
C GLY A 46 7.32 -2.70 20.36
N ALA A 47 7.41 -1.87 19.34
CA ALA A 47 7.97 -0.53 19.44
C ALA A 47 7.16 0.36 20.41
N ALA A 48 5.83 0.28 20.34
CA ALA A 48 4.97 0.98 21.29
C ALA A 48 5.15 0.48 22.73
N LEU A 49 5.25 -0.83 22.92
CA LEU A 49 5.40 -1.47 24.23
C LEU A 49 6.75 -1.24 24.88
N THR A 50 7.81 -1.04 24.10
CA THR A 50 9.13 -0.69 24.62
C THR A 50 9.26 0.80 25.01
N GLY A 51 8.25 1.61 24.69
CA GLY A 51 8.23 3.04 25.03
C GLY A 51 9.14 3.91 24.17
N ILE A 52 9.67 3.40 23.06
CA ILE A 52 10.47 4.21 22.11
C ILE A 52 9.61 5.15 21.29
N LEU A 53 8.30 4.87 21.18
CA LEU A 53 7.37 5.75 20.51
C LEU A 53 6.81 6.80 21.47
N PRO A 54 6.62 8.03 21.03
CA PRO A 54 5.92 9.03 21.81
C PRO A 54 4.47 8.57 22.05
N ALA A 55 3.92 8.91 23.22
CA ALA A 55 2.52 8.63 23.51
C ALA A 55 1.62 9.36 22.50
N PRO A 56 0.66 8.67 21.88
CA PRO A 56 -0.23 9.28 20.90
C PRO A 56 -1.24 10.22 21.59
N LYS A 57 -1.59 11.33 20.93
CA LYS A 57 -2.70 12.18 21.38
C LYS A 57 -4.04 11.50 21.19
N CYS A 58 -4.19 10.76 20.10
CA CYS A 58 -5.38 9.97 19.78
C CYS A 58 -5.01 8.85 18.82
N MET A 59 -5.91 7.89 18.66
CA MET A 59 -5.81 6.83 17.67
C MET A 59 -6.99 6.88 16.72
N ILE A 60 -6.71 6.80 15.42
CA ILE A 60 -7.72 6.69 14.37
C ILE A 60 -7.46 5.38 13.67
N TYR A 61 -8.44 4.54 13.59
CA TYR A 61 -8.32 3.22 12.98
C TYR A 61 -9.61 2.79 12.28
N THR A 62 -9.51 1.79 11.44
CA THR A 62 -10.61 1.31 10.61
C THR A 62 -10.50 -0.20 10.41
N ASN A 63 -11.62 -0.86 10.10
CA ASN A 63 -11.63 -2.24 9.63
C ASN A 63 -11.11 -2.37 8.17
N LEU A 64 -10.99 -1.24 7.49
CA LEU A 64 -10.56 -1.25 6.09
C LEU A 64 -9.15 -1.79 5.95
N ALA A 65 -9.07 -2.74 5.06
CA ALA A 65 -7.95 -3.48 4.54
C ALA A 65 -7.25 -4.44 5.50
N CYS A 66 -7.34 -4.27 6.83
CA CYS A 66 -6.53 -5.11 7.73
C CYS A 66 -7.21 -5.46 9.05
N ASP A 67 -7.44 -6.77 9.28
CA ASP A 67 -7.94 -7.29 10.55
C ASP A 67 -7.01 -6.98 11.73
N GLY A 68 -5.71 -6.86 11.48
CA GLY A 68 -4.72 -6.50 12.49
C GLY A 68 -5.00 -5.16 13.17
N ASN A 69 -5.65 -4.22 12.46
CA ASN A 69 -6.05 -2.94 13.03
C ASN A 69 -6.99 -3.13 14.23
N MET A 70 -7.91 -4.10 14.13
CA MET A 70 -8.92 -4.37 15.15
C MET A 70 -8.35 -5.00 16.42
N MET A 71 -7.11 -5.49 16.38
CA MET A 71 -6.38 -5.96 17.56
C MET A 71 -5.41 -4.89 18.08
N THR A 72 -4.60 -4.34 17.21
CA THR A 72 -3.50 -3.43 17.55
C THR A 72 -3.98 -2.13 18.19
N PHE A 73 -4.94 -1.45 17.54
CA PHE A 73 -5.35 -0.12 17.99
C PHE A 73 -6.22 -0.12 19.25
N PRO A 74 -7.20 -1.03 19.42
CA PRO A 74 -7.93 -1.13 20.69
C PRO A 74 -7.03 -1.46 21.87
N TYR A 75 -6.07 -2.39 21.69
CA TYR A 75 -5.09 -2.72 22.72
C TYR A 75 -4.23 -1.51 23.10
N LEU A 76 -3.67 -0.80 22.12
CA LEU A 76 -2.83 0.37 22.37
C LEU A 76 -3.64 1.55 22.93
N LYS A 77 -4.89 1.72 22.50
CA LYS A 77 -5.80 2.73 23.06
C LYS A 77 -5.98 2.53 24.56
N GLU A 78 -6.21 1.29 25.00
CA GLU A 78 -6.30 0.94 26.41
C GLU A 78 -4.96 1.17 27.12
N LYS A 79 -3.87 0.66 26.56
CA LYS A 79 -2.51 0.78 27.12
C LYS A 79 -2.07 2.23 27.35
N TYR A 80 -2.37 3.12 26.42
CA TYR A 80 -2.02 4.55 26.52
C TYR A 80 -3.11 5.39 27.18
N SER A 81 -4.26 4.81 27.50
CA SER A 81 -5.45 5.54 28.00
C SER A 81 -5.75 6.78 27.16
N CYS A 82 -5.63 6.67 25.83
CA CYS A 82 -5.83 7.80 24.92
C CYS A 82 -7.17 7.70 24.17
N PRO A 83 -7.74 8.84 23.72
CA PRO A 83 -8.94 8.85 22.91
C PRO A 83 -8.72 8.09 21.59
N GLY A 84 -9.77 7.43 21.10
CA GLY A 84 -9.73 6.73 19.83
C GLY A 84 -11.00 6.92 19.02
N PHE A 85 -10.85 7.03 17.69
CA PHE A 85 -11.94 7.10 16.74
C PHE A 85 -11.87 5.91 15.78
N TYR A 86 -12.93 5.14 15.70
CA TYR A 86 -13.05 4.01 14.79
C TYR A 86 -13.90 4.41 13.59
N ILE A 87 -13.41 4.16 12.38
CA ILE A 87 -14.14 4.35 11.13
C ILE A 87 -14.56 2.97 10.65
N ASP A 88 -15.85 2.71 10.66
CA ASP A 88 -16.45 1.50 10.14
C ASP A 88 -16.74 1.65 8.65
N VAL A 89 -16.08 0.84 7.83
CA VAL A 89 -16.26 0.82 6.36
C VAL A 89 -17.06 -0.41 5.98
N PRO A 90 -18.32 -0.27 5.51
CA PRO A 90 -19.14 -1.39 5.09
C PRO A 90 -18.50 -2.16 3.93
N TYR A 91 -18.73 -3.47 3.91
CA TYR A 91 -18.27 -4.36 2.84
C TYR A 91 -18.99 -4.09 1.50
N GLU A 92 -20.27 -3.70 1.57
CA GLU A 92 -21.09 -3.40 0.41
C GLU A 92 -20.76 -2.02 -0.18
N LYS A 93 -20.53 -1.99 -1.49
CA LYS A 93 -20.18 -0.78 -2.23
C LYS A 93 -21.42 -0.06 -2.76
N THR A 94 -22.20 0.51 -1.85
CA THR A 94 -23.46 1.21 -2.14
C THR A 94 -23.35 2.71 -1.82
N GLN A 95 -24.26 3.50 -2.40
CA GLN A 95 -24.37 4.92 -2.05
C GLN A 95 -24.71 5.13 -0.57
N SER A 96 -25.45 4.19 0.05
CA SER A 96 -25.72 4.22 1.49
C SER A 96 -24.46 4.03 2.31
N SER A 97 -23.56 3.11 1.88
CA SER A 97 -22.26 2.90 2.51
C SER A 97 -21.36 4.14 2.41
N ILE A 98 -21.36 4.81 1.26
CA ILE A 98 -20.61 6.06 1.08
C ILE A 98 -21.11 7.14 2.03
N LYS A 99 -22.43 7.36 2.11
CA LYS A 99 -23.02 8.34 3.02
C LYS A 99 -22.76 7.99 4.50
N TYR A 100 -22.79 6.71 4.84
CA TYR A 100 -22.50 6.25 6.19
C TYR A 100 -21.07 6.58 6.60
N VAL A 101 -20.09 6.29 5.73
CA VAL A 101 -18.67 6.63 5.98
C VAL A 101 -18.46 8.14 5.95
N ALA A 102 -19.09 8.88 5.03
CA ALA A 102 -18.99 10.34 4.96
C ALA A 102 -19.45 11.02 6.27
N ASN A 103 -20.53 10.52 6.89
CA ASN A 103 -20.98 11.03 8.18
C ASN A 103 -19.95 10.78 9.29
N GLN A 104 -19.33 9.59 9.34
CA GLN A 104 -18.25 9.31 10.28
C GLN A 104 -17.03 10.22 10.06
N LEU A 105 -16.71 10.57 8.82
CA LEU A 105 -15.62 11.51 8.53
C LEU A 105 -15.93 12.94 9.01
N LYS A 106 -17.22 13.36 8.99
CA LYS A 106 -17.67 14.61 9.61
C LYS A 106 -17.54 14.56 11.14
N GLU A 107 -17.91 13.45 11.75
CA GLU A 107 -17.70 13.23 13.19
C GLU A 107 -16.21 13.18 13.56
N LEU A 108 -15.38 12.53 12.74
CA LEU A 108 -13.92 12.53 12.89
C LEU A 108 -13.34 13.95 12.89
N LYS A 109 -13.86 14.84 12.03
CA LYS A 109 -13.43 16.25 12.02
C LYS A 109 -13.68 16.88 13.39
N HIS A 110 -14.88 16.73 13.95
CA HIS A 110 -15.22 17.27 15.29
C HIS A 110 -14.36 16.64 16.39
N PHE A 111 -14.16 15.32 16.35
CA PHE A 111 -13.27 14.64 17.28
C PHE A 111 -11.83 15.21 17.22
N LEU A 112 -11.31 15.50 16.03
CA LEU A 112 -9.97 16.09 15.87
C LEU A 112 -9.93 17.56 16.32
N GLU A 113 -11.00 18.32 16.11
CA GLU A 113 -11.13 19.68 16.64
C GLU A 113 -11.08 19.71 18.18
N ASP A 114 -11.78 18.78 18.82
CA ASP A 114 -11.80 18.66 20.28
C ASP A 114 -10.41 18.26 20.85
N ILE A 115 -9.73 17.29 20.20
CA ILE A 115 -8.38 16.83 20.62
C ILE A 115 -7.32 17.92 20.45
N THR A 116 -7.44 18.75 19.41
CA THR A 116 -6.42 19.73 19.06
C THR A 116 -6.75 21.15 19.53
N GLU A 117 -7.98 21.38 19.98
CA GLU A 117 -8.51 22.71 20.29
C GLU A 117 -8.40 23.70 19.10
N LYS A 118 -8.42 23.16 17.88
CA LYS A 118 -8.27 23.92 16.63
C LYS A 118 -9.44 23.64 15.72
N LYS A 119 -9.98 24.70 15.11
CA LYS A 119 -10.99 24.56 14.07
C LYS A 119 -10.39 24.07 12.76
N ILE A 120 -11.07 23.12 12.13
CA ILE A 120 -10.78 22.63 10.78
C ILE A 120 -11.85 23.23 9.86
N THR A 121 -11.46 24.16 9.01
CA THR A 121 -12.40 24.84 8.09
C THR A 121 -12.83 23.91 6.96
N GLU A 122 -14.03 24.08 6.43
CA GLU A 122 -14.49 23.34 5.25
C GLU A 122 -13.57 23.60 4.05
N GLU A 123 -13.11 24.83 3.88
CA GLU A 123 -12.13 25.19 2.85
C GLU A 123 -10.84 24.34 2.94
N ALA A 124 -10.35 24.09 4.14
CA ALA A 124 -9.16 23.24 4.32
C ALA A 124 -9.43 21.77 3.91
N VAL A 125 -10.64 21.27 4.15
CA VAL A 125 -11.05 19.93 3.71
C VAL A 125 -11.20 19.89 2.19
N GLU A 126 -11.85 20.86 1.58
CA GLU A 126 -12.01 20.98 0.13
C GLU A 126 -10.66 21.09 -0.58
N ASN A 127 -9.73 21.89 -0.04
CA ASN A 127 -8.37 22.02 -0.58
C ASN A 127 -7.61 20.69 -0.52
N ALA A 128 -7.72 19.93 0.57
CA ALA A 128 -7.08 18.62 0.69
C ALA A 128 -7.66 17.60 -0.32
N VAL A 129 -8.98 17.58 -0.51
CA VAL A 129 -9.62 16.70 -1.52
C VAL A 129 -9.22 17.14 -2.93
N THR A 130 -9.15 18.44 -3.20
CA THR A 130 -8.70 18.99 -4.49
C THR A 130 -7.26 18.58 -4.79
N ASN A 131 -6.36 18.65 -3.81
CA ASN A 131 -4.98 18.19 -3.95
C ASN A 131 -4.92 16.67 -4.22
N SER A 132 -5.72 15.88 -3.52
CA SER A 132 -5.81 14.43 -3.76
C SER A 132 -6.30 14.09 -5.17
N ARG A 133 -7.30 14.84 -5.71
CA ARG A 133 -7.78 14.65 -7.08
C ARG A 133 -6.69 14.98 -8.11
N LYS A 134 -5.97 16.10 -7.93
CA LYS A 134 -4.85 16.44 -8.80
C LYS A 134 -3.74 15.41 -8.75
N ALA A 135 -3.38 14.95 -7.54
CA ALA A 135 -2.38 13.92 -7.37
C ALA A 135 -2.78 12.60 -8.05
N ALA A 136 -4.05 12.19 -7.94
CA ALA A 136 -4.58 11.01 -8.63
C ALA A 136 -4.50 11.15 -10.17
N ALA A 137 -4.81 12.34 -10.71
CA ALA A 137 -4.72 12.62 -12.15
C ALA A 137 -3.26 12.55 -12.66
N HIS A 138 -2.30 13.12 -11.92
CA HIS A 138 -0.88 13.02 -12.25
C HIS A 138 -0.42 11.56 -12.20
N PHE A 139 -0.81 10.82 -11.14
CA PHE A 139 -0.43 9.42 -10.99
C PHE A 139 -0.99 8.55 -12.11
N LYS A 140 -2.25 8.73 -12.49
CA LYS A 140 -2.86 8.02 -13.63
C LYS A 140 -2.14 8.32 -14.95
N SER A 141 -1.76 9.58 -15.15
CA SER A 141 -1.05 10.00 -16.36
C SER A 141 0.34 9.37 -16.45
N GLN A 142 1.09 9.29 -15.34
CA GLN A 142 2.41 8.65 -15.35
C GLN A 142 2.33 7.13 -15.53
N LEU A 143 1.28 6.46 -14.96
CA LEU A 143 1.08 5.03 -15.18
C LEU A 143 0.90 4.70 -16.67
N ALA A 144 0.13 5.50 -17.40
CA ALA A 144 -0.08 5.32 -18.82
C ALA A 144 1.22 5.47 -19.65
N LEU A 145 2.18 6.26 -19.16
CA LEU A 145 3.47 6.43 -19.81
C LEU A 145 4.45 5.28 -19.54
N ARG A 146 4.28 4.56 -18.44
CA ARG A 146 5.14 3.41 -18.07
C ARG A 146 5.05 2.23 -19.04
N LYS A 147 4.11 2.25 -19.97
CA LYS A 147 4.07 1.34 -21.11
C LYS A 147 5.27 1.50 -22.04
N ASP A 148 5.72 2.75 -22.24
CA ASP A 148 6.71 3.11 -23.24
C ASP A 148 8.01 3.66 -22.62
N HIS A 149 8.06 3.85 -21.29
CA HIS A 149 9.17 4.46 -20.57
C HIS A 149 9.54 3.65 -19.34
N ASP A 150 10.84 3.41 -19.16
CA ASP A 150 11.40 2.70 -18.01
C ASP A 150 12.10 3.67 -17.06
N PRO A 151 11.40 4.22 -16.07
CA PRO A 151 12.06 5.04 -15.06
C PRO A 151 13.02 4.19 -14.24
N VAL A 152 14.28 4.60 -14.21
CA VAL A 152 15.31 3.94 -13.38
C VAL A 152 15.08 4.34 -11.94
N THR A 153 14.48 3.46 -11.16
CA THR A 153 14.05 3.73 -9.80
C THR A 153 14.52 2.64 -8.82
N SER A 154 14.21 2.81 -7.57
CA SER A 154 14.46 1.82 -6.50
C SER A 154 13.18 1.46 -5.77
N LEU A 155 13.17 0.31 -5.10
CA LEU A 155 12.04 -0.09 -4.24
C LEU A 155 11.75 0.94 -3.13
N THR A 156 12.75 1.72 -2.73
CA THR A 156 12.56 2.80 -1.76
C THR A 156 11.68 3.91 -2.34
N ASN A 157 11.83 4.24 -3.61
CA ASN A 157 10.95 5.23 -4.28
C ASN A 157 9.53 4.72 -4.39
N GLU A 158 9.34 3.43 -4.70
CA GLU A 158 8.01 2.81 -4.72
C GLU A 158 7.37 2.80 -3.31
N LEU A 159 8.18 2.62 -2.24
CA LEU A 159 7.74 2.78 -0.86
C LEU A 159 7.27 4.21 -0.56
N TYR A 160 8.00 5.23 -1.03
CA TYR A 160 7.56 6.62 -0.86
C TYR A 160 6.22 6.89 -1.55
N ALA A 161 5.93 6.26 -2.70
CA ALA A 161 4.63 6.35 -3.33
C ALA A 161 3.50 5.87 -2.40
N ILE A 162 3.72 4.79 -1.64
CA ILE A 162 2.78 4.29 -0.63
C ILE A 162 2.54 5.35 0.46
N PHE A 163 3.58 6.00 0.96
CA PHE A 163 3.42 7.05 1.97
C PHE A 163 2.67 8.26 1.44
N MET A 164 2.93 8.65 0.20
CA MET A 164 2.26 9.80 -0.42
C MET A 164 0.76 9.57 -0.61
N CYS A 165 0.34 8.36 -0.98
CA CYS A 165 -1.07 8.07 -1.22
C CYS A 165 -1.87 7.70 0.04
N HIS A 166 -1.23 7.26 1.10
CA HIS A 166 -1.91 6.82 2.33
C HIS A 166 -1.70 7.78 3.52
N LEU A 167 -0.45 8.17 3.81
CA LEU A 167 -0.15 9.02 4.97
C LEU A 167 -0.28 10.51 4.69
N LEU A 168 0.11 10.93 3.50
CA LEU A 168 0.17 12.34 3.11
C LEU A 168 -0.88 12.71 2.06
N ALA A 169 -1.88 11.84 1.84
CA ALA A 169 -2.97 12.12 0.91
C ALA A 169 -3.61 13.50 1.19
N GLY A 170 -3.80 14.31 0.14
CA GLY A 170 -4.35 15.66 0.24
C GLY A 170 -3.36 16.74 0.64
N SER A 171 -2.14 16.42 1.03
CA SER A 171 -1.11 17.40 1.32
C SER A 171 -0.49 17.99 0.03
N GLU A 172 0.08 19.18 0.13
CA GLU A 172 0.89 19.77 -0.94
C GLU A 172 2.12 18.89 -1.27
N THR A 173 2.66 18.20 -0.29
CA THR A 173 3.78 17.28 -0.46
C THR A 173 3.40 16.12 -1.38
N SER A 174 2.24 15.49 -1.16
CA SER A 174 1.74 14.40 -2.02
C SER A 174 1.45 14.90 -3.45
N LEU A 175 0.85 16.08 -3.58
CA LEU A 175 0.60 16.70 -4.88
C LEU A 175 1.92 16.97 -5.62
N LYS A 176 2.89 17.61 -4.96
CA LYS A 176 4.20 17.89 -5.57
C LYS A 176 4.97 16.64 -5.95
N TYR A 177 4.92 15.60 -5.10
CA TYR A 177 5.51 14.30 -5.39
C TYR A 177 4.97 13.72 -6.71
N THR A 178 3.64 13.69 -6.88
CA THR A 178 3.04 13.11 -8.10
C THR A 178 3.28 13.94 -9.35
N GLU A 179 3.42 15.27 -9.22
CA GLU A 179 3.83 16.17 -10.31
C GLU A 179 5.26 15.84 -10.78
N LEU A 180 6.21 15.74 -9.82
CA LEU A 180 7.60 15.40 -10.12
C LEU A 180 7.73 13.96 -10.68
N LEU A 181 7.00 13.00 -10.12
CA LEU A 181 6.98 11.63 -10.63
C LEU A 181 6.50 11.57 -12.09
N LEU A 182 5.47 12.33 -12.44
CA LEU A 182 4.99 12.43 -13.82
C LEU A 182 6.05 13.02 -14.75
N GLU A 183 6.79 14.03 -14.29
CA GLU A 183 7.87 14.64 -15.04
C GLU A 183 9.05 13.68 -15.23
N ASP A 184 9.44 12.97 -14.16
CA ASP A 184 10.50 11.96 -14.20
C ASP A 184 10.18 10.83 -15.20
N VAL A 185 8.94 10.32 -15.18
CA VAL A 185 8.53 9.26 -16.11
C VAL A 185 8.49 9.77 -17.55
N LYS A 186 8.04 11.01 -17.82
CA LYS A 186 8.09 11.61 -19.15
C LYS A 186 9.52 11.72 -19.72
N ASN A 187 10.49 11.96 -18.86
CA ASN A 187 11.90 12.13 -19.22
C ASN A 187 12.71 10.81 -19.15
N ALA A 188 12.08 9.72 -18.70
CA ALA A 188 12.72 8.42 -18.64
C ALA A 188 13.05 7.88 -20.04
N PRO A 189 14.08 7.00 -20.18
CA PRO A 189 14.37 6.36 -21.45
C PRO A 189 13.19 5.51 -21.93
N LYS A 190 13.15 5.25 -23.25
CA LYS A 190 12.19 4.29 -23.80
C LYS A 190 12.46 2.91 -23.24
N GLY A 191 11.39 2.21 -22.88
CA GLY A 191 11.44 0.93 -22.23
C GLY A 191 11.82 -0.22 -23.17
N GLU A 192 12.82 -1.00 -22.77
CA GLU A 192 13.20 -2.25 -23.44
C GLU A 192 13.16 -3.44 -22.47
N GLY A 193 13.04 -3.16 -21.16
CA GLY A 193 13.04 -4.16 -20.09
C GLY A 193 11.70 -4.90 -19.95
N LEU A 194 11.68 -5.85 -19.04
CA LEU A 194 10.46 -6.55 -18.63
C LEU A 194 9.61 -5.65 -17.72
N HIS A 195 8.35 -5.52 -18.02
CA HIS A 195 7.38 -4.78 -17.21
C HIS A 195 6.66 -5.74 -16.27
N VAL A 196 6.78 -5.51 -14.97
CA VAL A 196 6.20 -6.36 -13.93
C VAL A 196 5.13 -5.60 -13.16
N LEU A 197 3.91 -6.14 -13.16
CA LEU A 197 2.86 -5.71 -12.24
C LEU A 197 3.18 -6.26 -10.85
N TRP A 198 3.41 -5.38 -9.88
CA TRP A 198 3.54 -5.77 -8.49
C TRP A 198 2.19 -5.70 -7.78
N MET A 199 1.86 -6.74 -7.01
CA MET A 199 0.62 -6.79 -6.24
C MET A 199 0.91 -6.94 -4.75
N HIS A 200 0.23 -6.12 -3.94
CA HIS A 200 0.41 -5.96 -2.50
C HIS A 200 1.66 -5.17 -2.11
N ILE A 201 1.97 -5.13 -0.79
CA ILE A 201 3.12 -4.37 -0.27
C ILE A 201 4.45 -4.96 -0.78
N MET A 202 5.43 -4.10 -1.02
CA MET A 202 6.74 -4.53 -1.49
C MET A 202 7.68 -4.86 -0.33
N PRO A 203 8.37 -6.01 -0.36
CA PRO A 203 9.38 -6.36 0.63
C PRO A 203 10.71 -5.66 0.31
N PHE A 204 10.72 -4.33 0.29
CA PHE A 204 11.85 -3.51 -0.15
C PHE A 204 13.12 -3.66 0.70
N LEU A 205 13.09 -4.45 1.77
CA LEU A 205 14.27 -4.77 2.59
C LEU A 205 14.93 -6.09 2.19
N GLN A 206 14.23 -6.95 1.48
CA GLN A 206 14.78 -8.23 1.04
C GLN A 206 15.83 -8.03 -0.04
N GLN A 207 17.03 -8.54 0.23
CA GLN A 207 18.17 -8.34 -0.66
C GLN A 207 17.93 -8.85 -2.10
N PRO A 208 17.37 -10.06 -2.32
CA PRO A 208 17.11 -10.54 -3.67
C PRO A 208 16.13 -9.67 -4.47
N VAL A 209 15.11 -9.10 -3.79
CA VAL A 209 14.15 -8.20 -4.44
C VAL A 209 14.81 -6.86 -4.81
N LYS A 210 15.71 -6.35 -3.95
CA LYS A 210 16.52 -5.17 -4.28
C LYS A 210 17.41 -5.42 -5.48
N GLU A 211 18.10 -6.56 -5.53
CA GLU A 211 18.99 -6.93 -6.63
C GLU A 211 18.25 -7.04 -7.95
N ALA A 212 17.01 -7.54 -7.93
CA ALA A 212 16.20 -7.70 -9.12
C ALA A 212 15.67 -6.36 -9.67
N PHE A 213 15.30 -5.41 -8.79
CA PHE A 213 14.54 -4.23 -9.19
C PHE A 213 15.25 -2.88 -9.00
N ASN A 214 16.19 -2.76 -8.03
CA ASN A 214 16.82 -1.47 -7.78
C ASN A 214 17.73 -1.07 -8.94
N TYR A 215 17.39 0.04 -9.58
CA TYR A 215 18.13 0.59 -10.72
C TYR A 215 18.36 -0.44 -11.84
N SER A 216 17.46 -1.42 -11.94
CA SER A 216 17.50 -2.44 -12.98
C SER A 216 17.29 -1.82 -14.36
N LYS A 217 17.96 -2.39 -15.38
CA LYS A 217 17.72 -2.05 -16.78
C LYS A 217 16.98 -3.16 -17.53
N THR A 218 16.73 -4.28 -16.84
CA THR A 218 16.14 -5.47 -17.45
C THR A 218 14.75 -5.79 -16.94
N MET A 219 14.44 -5.40 -15.70
CA MET A 219 13.13 -5.68 -15.10
C MET A 219 12.66 -4.49 -14.25
N HIS A 220 11.48 -3.97 -14.53
CA HIS A 220 10.91 -2.77 -13.92
C HIS A 220 9.54 -3.06 -13.30
N ILE A 221 9.23 -2.43 -12.16
CA ILE A 221 7.87 -2.40 -11.64
C ILE A 221 7.09 -1.37 -12.45
N SER A 222 6.23 -1.84 -13.35
CA SER A 222 5.42 -0.97 -14.20
C SER A 222 4.20 -0.40 -13.49
N ALA A 223 3.64 -1.14 -12.53
CA ALA A 223 2.55 -0.70 -11.65
C ALA A 223 2.57 -1.48 -10.32
N CYS A 224 1.99 -0.87 -9.29
CA CYS A 224 1.67 -1.54 -8.03
C CYS A 224 0.19 -1.33 -7.71
N ASP A 225 -0.56 -2.41 -7.48
CA ASP A 225 -2.01 -2.34 -7.20
C ASP A 225 -2.31 -1.53 -5.93
N PHE A 226 -1.49 -1.69 -4.90
CA PHE A 226 -1.64 -0.98 -3.62
C PHE A 226 -1.46 0.53 -3.77
N VAL A 227 -0.48 0.96 -4.56
CA VAL A 227 -0.24 2.38 -4.84
C VAL A 227 -1.32 2.95 -5.78
N ALA A 228 -1.69 2.19 -6.81
CA ALA A 228 -2.71 2.62 -7.77
C ALA A 228 -4.08 2.80 -7.10
N ASP A 229 -4.45 1.93 -6.16
CA ASP A 229 -5.66 2.09 -5.36
C ASP A 229 -5.55 3.30 -4.40
N GLY A 230 -4.39 3.53 -3.82
CA GLY A 230 -4.11 4.68 -2.96
C GLY A 230 -4.25 6.02 -3.67
N PHE A 231 -3.97 6.10 -4.98
CA PHE A 231 -4.23 7.26 -5.84
C PHE A 231 -5.53 7.14 -6.66
N ARG A 232 -6.52 6.40 -6.17
CA ARG A 232 -7.83 6.28 -6.81
C ARG A 232 -8.50 7.63 -7.00
N GLU A 233 -9.11 7.83 -8.19
CA GLU A 233 -9.92 9.01 -8.48
C GLU A 233 -11.17 9.04 -7.61
N MET A 234 -11.56 10.24 -7.17
CA MET A 234 -12.75 10.51 -6.38
C MET A 234 -13.73 11.33 -7.22
N GLN A 235 -14.97 10.84 -7.38
CA GLN A 235 -15.95 11.43 -8.29
C GLN A 235 -16.98 12.34 -7.59
N ALA A 236 -17.33 12.05 -6.34
CA ALA A 236 -18.35 12.80 -5.62
C ALA A 236 -17.95 14.28 -5.42
N ASP A 237 -18.91 15.20 -5.56
CA ASP A 237 -18.65 16.65 -5.39
C ASP A 237 -18.40 17.02 -3.91
N ASP A 238 -19.21 16.48 -2.98
CA ASP A 238 -19.02 16.67 -1.54
C ASP A 238 -17.68 16.07 -1.08
N PRO A 239 -16.82 16.82 -0.38
CA PRO A 239 -15.48 16.37 -0.03
C PRO A 239 -15.49 15.17 0.92
N TYR A 240 -16.47 15.03 1.79
CA TYR A 240 -16.60 13.88 2.69
C TYR A 240 -17.09 12.64 1.94
N GLU A 241 -18.04 12.80 1.02
CA GLU A 241 -18.47 11.70 0.15
C GLU A 241 -17.33 11.25 -0.77
N ALA A 242 -16.52 12.18 -1.28
CA ALA A 242 -15.34 11.86 -2.08
C ALA A 242 -14.30 11.03 -1.32
N MET A 243 -13.99 11.39 -0.09
CA MET A 243 -13.11 10.59 0.77
C MET A 243 -13.73 9.24 1.12
N ALA A 244 -15.02 9.21 1.43
CA ALA A 244 -15.77 7.99 1.74
C ALA A 244 -15.84 7.05 0.52
N GLU A 245 -16.06 7.58 -0.68
CA GLU A 245 -16.04 6.84 -1.94
C GLU A 245 -14.72 6.12 -2.13
N LYS A 246 -13.59 6.80 -1.88
CA LYS A 246 -12.26 6.19 -1.94
C LYS A 246 -12.11 5.04 -0.95
N MET A 247 -12.62 5.18 0.27
CA MET A 247 -12.56 4.13 1.31
C MET A 247 -13.47 2.94 0.95
N VAL A 248 -14.72 3.18 0.60
CA VAL A 248 -15.71 2.13 0.29
C VAL A 248 -15.29 1.33 -0.95
N HIS A 249 -14.76 2.00 -1.97
CA HIS A 249 -14.32 1.35 -3.22
C HIS A 249 -12.87 0.86 -3.20
N CYS A 250 -12.15 0.93 -2.07
CA CYS A 250 -10.83 0.32 -1.95
C CYS A 250 -10.85 -1.14 -2.41
N ILE A 251 -9.85 -1.55 -3.19
CA ILE A 251 -9.79 -2.92 -3.74
C ILE A 251 -9.62 -4.00 -2.66
N TYR A 252 -9.17 -3.61 -1.50
CA TYR A 252 -9.03 -4.48 -0.32
C TYR A 252 -10.31 -4.53 0.52
N ASN A 253 -11.31 -3.72 0.20
CA ASN A 253 -12.66 -3.79 0.77
C ASN A 253 -13.56 -4.57 -0.17
N GLY A 254 -14.06 -5.70 0.24
CA GLY A 254 -14.96 -6.49 -0.59
C GLY A 254 -14.33 -7.75 -1.17
N SER A 255 -14.86 -8.21 -2.29
CA SER A 255 -14.48 -9.49 -2.89
C SER A 255 -13.14 -9.41 -3.63
N VAL A 256 -12.47 -10.56 -3.78
CA VAL A 256 -11.22 -10.68 -4.54
C VAL A 256 -11.37 -10.29 -6.01
N SER A 257 -12.59 -10.36 -6.56
CA SER A 257 -12.86 -10.02 -7.96
C SER A 257 -12.45 -8.60 -8.34
N GLU A 258 -12.57 -7.65 -7.42
CA GLU A 258 -12.15 -6.27 -7.67
C GLU A 258 -10.63 -6.10 -7.71
N ARG A 259 -9.91 -6.85 -6.88
CA ARG A 259 -8.44 -6.90 -6.95
C ARG A 259 -7.98 -7.50 -8.28
N ILE A 260 -8.65 -8.56 -8.74
CA ILE A 260 -8.39 -9.17 -10.05
C ILE A 260 -8.62 -8.14 -11.16
N GLN A 261 -9.79 -7.49 -11.19
CA GLN A 261 -10.12 -6.48 -12.20
C GLN A 261 -9.12 -5.31 -12.20
N MET A 262 -8.69 -4.85 -11.02
CA MET A 262 -7.67 -3.80 -10.93
C MET A 262 -6.33 -4.29 -11.48
N ALA A 263 -5.90 -5.50 -11.13
CA ALA A 263 -4.66 -6.07 -11.62
C ALA A 263 -4.67 -6.25 -13.14
N GLU A 264 -5.74 -6.77 -13.72
CA GLU A 264 -5.93 -6.88 -15.18
C GLU A 264 -5.87 -5.51 -15.87
N LYS A 265 -6.58 -4.52 -15.30
CA LYS A 265 -6.57 -3.14 -15.81
C LYS A 265 -5.17 -2.52 -15.78
N LEU A 266 -4.44 -2.69 -14.67
CA LEU A 266 -3.08 -2.17 -14.54
C LEU A 266 -2.12 -2.88 -15.49
N ALA A 267 -2.17 -4.20 -15.58
CA ALA A 267 -1.35 -4.98 -16.50
C ALA A 267 -1.54 -4.53 -17.95
N LYS A 268 -2.80 -4.34 -18.38
CA LYS A 268 -3.12 -3.84 -19.71
C LYS A 268 -2.67 -2.39 -19.93
N LEU A 269 -2.82 -1.52 -18.92
CA LEU A 269 -2.45 -0.11 -19.01
C LEU A 269 -0.94 0.07 -19.19
N THR A 270 -0.13 -0.75 -18.51
CA THR A 270 1.33 -0.65 -18.50
C THR A 270 2.02 -1.69 -19.38
N ASP A 271 1.25 -2.44 -20.18
CA ASP A 271 1.74 -3.53 -21.05
C ASP A 271 2.66 -4.49 -20.29
N ALA A 272 2.18 -4.99 -19.14
CA ALA A 272 2.97 -5.83 -18.25
C ALA A 272 3.27 -7.19 -18.89
N ASP A 273 4.54 -7.61 -18.84
CA ASP A 273 5.00 -8.92 -19.30
C ASP A 273 4.65 -10.04 -18.30
N GLY A 274 4.53 -9.68 -17.00
CA GLY A 274 4.16 -10.61 -15.95
C GLY A 274 3.69 -9.93 -14.66
N GLY A 275 3.17 -10.73 -13.72
CA GLY A 275 2.72 -10.27 -12.41
C GLY A 275 3.47 -10.95 -11.27
N ILE A 276 3.80 -10.21 -10.22
CA ILE A 276 4.29 -10.74 -8.94
C ILE A 276 3.31 -10.36 -7.85
N LEU A 277 2.72 -11.36 -7.18
CA LEU A 277 1.91 -11.17 -5.99
C LEU A 277 2.73 -11.53 -4.77
N PHE A 278 3.01 -10.54 -3.92
CA PHE A 278 3.71 -10.78 -2.66
C PHE A 278 2.72 -11.25 -1.59
N ALA A 279 2.79 -12.55 -1.26
CA ALA A 279 1.98 -13.17 -0.22
C ALA A 279 2.68 -13.00 1.15
N HIS A 280 2.47 -11.82 1.74
CA HIS A 280 3.09 -11.45 3.02
C HIS A 280 2.61 -12.36 4.15
N TRP A 281 3.55 -12.93 4.92
CA TRP A 281 3.28 -13.75 6.09
C TRP A 281 2.38 -13.03 7.10
N GLY A 282 1.33 -13.69 7.54
CA GLY A 282 0.34 -13.13 8.47
C GLY A 282 -0.73 -12.23 7.83
N CYS A 283 -0.62 -11.90 6.53
CA CYS A 283 -1.68 -11.19 5.82
C CYS A 283 -2.73 -12.15 5.28
N LYS A 284 -3.79 -12.40 6.03
CA LYS A 284 -4.86 -13.35 5.64
C LYS A 284 -5.57 -12.96 4.35
N GLY A 285 -5.83 -11.66 4.16
CA GLY A 285 -6.51 -11.15 2.97
C GLY A 285 -5.72 -11.39 1.68
N THR A 286 -4.39 -11.29 1.72
CA THR A 286 -3.55 -11.54 0.53
C THR A 286 -3.26 -13.01 0.34
N ILE A 287 -2.88 -13.75 1.39
CA ILE A 287 -2.59 -15.18 1.28
C ILE A 287 -3.84 -15.94 0.82
N GLY A 288 -5.02 -15.65 1.42
CA GLY A 288 -6.27 -16.31 1.05
C GLY A 288 -6.73 -16.04 -0.38
N ALA A 289 -6.37 -14.88 -0.94
CA ALA A 289 -6.73 -14.48 -2.30
C ALA A 289 -5.71 -14.91 -3.38
N SER A 290 -4.48 -15.23 -2.98
CA SER A 290 -3.33 -15.36 -3.90
C SER A 290 -3.54 -16.36 -5.03
N GLY A 291 -4.06 -17.55 -4.73
CA GLY A 291 -4.33 -18.57 -5.74
C GLY A 291 -5.41 -18.17 -6.75
N LEU A 292 -6.46 -17.46 -6.29
CA LEU A 292 -7.53 -16.97 -7.16
C LEU A 292 -7.02 -15.87 -8.09
N ILE A 293 -6.24 -14.93 -7.57
CA ILE A 293 -5.65 -13.83 -8.36
C ILE A 293 -4.69 -14.41 -9.41
N LYS A 294 -3.76 -15.28 -8.99
CA LYS A 294 -2.82 -15.92 -9.92
C LYS A 294 -3.55 -16.61 -11.06
N LYS A 295 -4.53 -17.49 -10.72
CA LYS A 295 -5.28 -18.21 -11.73
C LYS A 295 -5.98 -17.28 -12.73
N ALA A 296 -6.65 -16.25 -12.24
CA ALA A 296 -7.39 -15.31 -13.10
C ALA A 296 -6.45 -14.56 -14.05
N LEU A 297 -5.30 -14.09 -13.56
CA LEU A 297 -4.33 -13.38 -14.39
C LEU A 297 -3.66 -14.31 -15.42
N GLU A 298 -3.35 -15.55 -15.06
CA GLU A 298 -2.83 -16.54 -16.01
C GLU A 298 -3.88 -16.93 -17.08
N ASP A 299 -5.15 -17.09 -16.68
CA ASP A 299 -6.26 -17.31 -17.63
C ASP A 299 -6.44 -16.11 -18.59
N ALA A 300 -6.09 -14.89 -18.14
CA ALA A 300 -6.07 -13.66 -18.96
C ALA A 300 -4.77 -13.49 -19.79
N GLY A 301 -3.85 -14.45 -19.71
CA GLY A 301 -2.59 -14.44 -20.49
C GLY A 301 -1.43 -13.70 -19.82
N LEU A 302 -1.55 -13.31 -18.55
CA LEU A 302 -0.47 -12.69 -17.78
C LEU A 302 0.22 -13.73 -16.87
N PRO A 303 1.43 -14.21 -17.21
CA PRO A 303 2.19 -15.08 -16.31
C PRO A 303 2.34 -14.46 -14.93
N THR A 304 1.97 -15.20 -13.87
CA THR A 304 1.92 -14.62 -12.52
C THR A 304 2.63 -15.52 -11.51
N MET A 305 3.57 -14.93 -10.78
CA MET A 305 4.27 -15.59 -9.68
C MET A 305 3.68 -15.16 -8.34
N ILE A 306 3.41 -16.11 -7.45
CA ILE A 306 3.20 -15.83 -6.03
C ILE A 306 4.58 -15.88 -5.34
N LEU A 307 5.02 -14.78 -4.79
CA LEU A 307 6.22 -14.66 -3.99
C LEU A 307 5.82 -14.59 -2.53
N ASP A 308 5.97 -15.68 -1.79
CA ASP A 308 5.71 -15.73 -0.34
C ASP A 308 6.93 -15.30 0.46
N GLY A 309 6.69 -14.60 1.55
CA GLY A 309 7.72 -14.09 2.43
C GLY A 309 7.17 -13.14 3.49
N ASP A 310 8.06 -12.52 4.22
CA ASP A 310 7.71 -11.57 5.27
C ASP A 310 8.41 -10.23 5.03
N GLY A 311 7.62 -9.16 4.99
CA GLY A 311 8.14 -7.82 4.73
C GLY A 311 8.88 -7.18 5.91
N CYS A 312 8.73 -7.71 7.13
CA CYS A 312 9.35 -7.18 8.34
C CYS A 312 10.14 -8.20 9.14
N ASN A 313 9.85 -9.49 9.03
CA ASN A 313 10.59 -10.54 9.75
C ASN A 313 11.41 -11.39 8.78
N PRO A 314 12.71 -11.14 8.62
CA PRO A 314 13.55 -11.89 7.69
C PRO A 314 13.68 -13.38 8.07
N ALA A 315 13.38 -13.78 9.32
CA ALA A 315 13.39 -15.18 9.74
C ALA A 315 12.33 -16.04 9.00
N ASN A 316 11.28 -15.42 8.49
CA ASN A 316 10.21 -16.08 7.74
C ASN A 316 10.47 -16.12 6.21
N THR A 317 11.66 -15.74 5.75
CA THR A 317 11.99 -15.66 4.33
C THR A 317 13.38 -16.21 4.07
N SER A 318 13.53 -16.99 3.00
CA SER A 318 14.83 -17.46 2.53
C SER A 318 15.28 -16.68 1.29
N ASP A 319 16.32 -15.86 1.45
CA ASP A 319 16.88 -15.07 0.34
C ASP A 319 17.27 -15.92 -0.86
N GLY A 320 17.85 -17.10 -0.64
CA GLY A 320 18.24 -18.00 -1.73
C GLY A 320 17.03 -18.52 -2.52
N GLN A 321 15.92 -18.84 -1.84
CA GLN A 321 14.69 -19.26 -2.53
C GLN A 321 14.07 -18.10 -3.31
N VAL A 322 14.03 -16.91 -2.72
CA VAL A 322 13.52 -15.70 -3.39
C VAL A 322 14.34 -15.39 -4.65
N SER A 323 15.68 -15.40 -4.54
CA SER A 323 16.59 -15.16 -5.67
C SER A 323 16.34 -16.15 -6.81
N THR A 324 16.33 -17.45 -6.51
CA THR A 324 16.10 -18.51 -7.52
C THR A 324 14.76 -18.35 -8.24
N ARG A 325 13.70 -18.03 -7.48
CA ARG A 325 12.34 -17.85 -8.05
C ARG A 325 12.24 -16.60 -8.92
N LEU A 326 12.82 -15.47 -8.48
CA LEU A 326 12.85 -14.24 -9.28
C LEU A 326 13.63 -14.43 -10.59
N GLN A 327 14.79 -15.09 -10.52
CA GLN A 327 15.59 -15.37 -11.69
C GLN A 327 14.85 -16.27 -12.70
N ALA A 328 14.30 -17.40 -12.26
CA ALA A 328 13.52 -18.30 -13.11
C ALA A 328 12.29 -17.62 -13.72
N PHE A 329 11.66 -16.72 -12.97
CA PHE A 329 10.52 -15.94 -13.47
C PHE A 329 10.96 -14.94 -14.55
N ALA A 330 12.07 -14.22 -14.36
CA ALA A 330 12.61 -13.31 -15.34
C ALA A 330 12.97 -14.04 -16.66
N GLU A 331 13.70 -15.16 -16.57
CA GLU A 331 14.07 -15.99 -17.73
C GLU A 331 12.83 -16.48 -18.51
N MET A 332 11.76 -16.86 -17.81
CA MET A 332 10.50 -17.25 -18.44
C MET A 332 9.84 -16.07 -19.17
N LEU A 333 9.82 -14.89 -18.56
CA LEU A 333 9.23 -13.70 -19.16
C LEU A 333 10.03 -13.24 -20.39
N GLU A 334 11.36 -13.26 -20.35
CA GLU A 334 12.23 -12.96 -21.49
C GLU A 334 11.90 -13.86 -22.68
N LYS A 335 11.84 -15.17 -22.46
CA LYS A 335 11.49 -16.13 -23.48
C LYS A 335 10.10 -15.86 -24.08
N ASN A 336 9.10 -15.61 -23.25
CA ASN A 336 7.74 -15.31 -23.72
C ASN A 336 7.70 -14.00 -24.54
N LYS A 337 8.52 -13.01 -24.18
CA LYS A 337 8.62 -11.73 -24.91
C LYS A 337 9.26 -11.93 -26.29
N GLU A 338 10.32 -12.73 -26.38
CA GLU A 338 10.96 -13.08 -27.64
C GLU A 338 10.01 -13.84 -28.59
N GLU A 339 9.24 -14.80 -28.05
CA GLU A 339 8.26 -15.57 -28.84
C GLU A 339 7.10 -14.70 -29.39
N LYS A 340 6.73 -13.63 -28.69
CA LYS A 340 5.69 -12.68 -29.16
C LYS A 340 6.20 -11.77 -30.30
N HIS A 341 7.49 -11.55 -30.39
CA HIS A 341 8.11 -10.65 -31.39
C HIS A 341 8.71 -11.39 -32.60
N SER A 342 8.73 -12.72 -32.59
CA SER A 342 9.13 -13.59 -33.67
C SER A 342 7.91 -14.05 -34.51
#